data_20615f29b4265575536b9a20349553d8
#
_entry.id   20615f29b4265575536b9a20349553d8
#
_cell.length_a   1.000
_cell.length_b   1.000
_cell.length_c   1.000
_cell.angle_alpha   90.00
_cell.angle_beta   90.00
_cell.angle_gamma   90.00
#
_symmetry.space_group_name_H-M   'P 1'
#
loop_
_entity.id
_entity.type
_entity.pdbx_description
1 polymer ?
#
loop_
_entity_poly.entity_id
_entity_poly.type
_entity_poly.pdbx_seq_one_letter_code
_entity_poly.pdbx_strand_id
1 'polypeptide(L)'
;MDYINFPIVGTLSLILVYGYLYFIYREHYMGVWIVTWLGLSLRIVFFDSGLFDWKESIFGFVIFQLMYNSTILLFLWGNQLFIGKPFKRWWLYGATGFFMLSTVLALLDLPFLYKASPPSWFAGVILIYIGISFIQNLQIKGAGNQITGYAFILWGIITASTPFLLSLNIAQVTSLCYSVAGLCRLIIASGILMVYFEKTRMDLANKEVQYRLFAENAVDVIYRYELLPKTKFEYVSPSILAITGYTPEEHYADAKLFASLIHHEDLPRFDNFINNPLCLNNLSLRYRLIRKDHITIWIEQKFVPIYDKTNKLVAREGILRDITVRKNLENSAARVDRMNMVGQMAANVAHEIRNPLTTVRGYLQMMVTKDELYNYRKQIGLMMEELDRTNTIISEYLLLAKDKRAELKSCCLNTIIKALFPLIQADAAASSVHVTLDLINIPKQSLDENEIRQMLLNLVRNGVEAMPSGGELTIGTGLKESKVLLSVKDQGTGLPDHILENLGTPFLTTKEAGTGLGLPICYRIANRHNATIDVITGDQGTTFFVSFSLPRLTS
;
A
#
# COMPACT_ATOMS: atom_id res chain seq x y z
N MET A 1 -51.96 -46.82 -0.47
CA MET A 1 -51.09 -46.14 0.56
C MET A 1 -49.61 -46.17 0.21
N ASP A 2 -49.12 -47.16 -0.51
CA ASP A 2 -47.67 -47.37 -0.74
C ASP A 2 -46.98 -46.29 -1.58
N TYR A 3 -47.69 -45.59 -2.45
CA TYR A 3 -47.14 -44.54 -3.31
C TYR A 3 -46.83 -43.19 -2.57
N ILE A 4 -47.33 -43.04 -1.32
CA ILE A 4 -47.14 -41.83 -0.51
C ILE A 4 -45.88 -41.94 0.37
N ASN A 5 -45.50 -43.15 0.75
CA ASN A 5 -44.35 -43.38 1.64
C ASN A 5 -43.04 -42.91 1.03
N PHE A 6 -42.80 -43.13 -0.26
CA PHE A 6 -41.58 -42.72 -0.96
C PHE A 6 -41.37 -41.20 -0.95
N PRO A 7 -42.35 -40.35 -1.32
CA PRO A 7 -42.24 -38.90 -1.21
C PRO A 7 -41.98 -38.39 0.21
N ILE A 8 -42.54 -38.99 1.24
CA ILE A 8 -42.37 -38.58 2.64
C ILE A 8 -40.94 -38.85 3.10
N VAL A 9 -40.42 -40.05 2.89
CA VAL A 9 -39.05 -40.43 3.28
C VAL A 9 -38.03 -39.52 2.57
N GLY A 10 -38.23 -39.26 1.28
CA GLY A 10 -37.39 -38.36 0.50
C GLY A 10 -37.35 -36.93 1.07
N THR A 11 -38.52 -36.36 1.37
CA THR A 11 -38.59 -34.98 1.94
C THR A 11 -38.03 -34.90 3.35
N LEU A 12 -38.22 -35.91 4.21
CA LEU A 12 -37.62 -35.95 5.55
C LEU A 12 -36.08 -36.03 5.49
N SER A 13 -35.53 -36.85 4.59
CA SER A 13 -34.08 -36.93 4.38
C SER A 13 -33.47 -35.58 3.98
N LEU A 14 -34.18 -34.82 3.13
CA LEU A 14 -33.78 -33.50 2.72
C LEU A 14 -33.81 -32.46 3.86
N ILE A 15 -34.85 -32.52 4.71
CA ILE A 15 -34.95 -31.67 5.90
C ILE A 15 -33.70 -31.88 6.81
N LEU A 16 -33.30 -33.14 7.02
CA LEU A 16 -32.12 -33.47 7.80
C LEU A 16 -30.83 -32.92 7.17
N VAL A 17 -30.64 -33.11 5.86
CA VAL A 17 -29.46 -32.61 5.14
C VAL A 17 -29.40 -31.08 5.17
N TYR A 18 -30.47 -30.39 4.84
CA TYR A 18 -30.52 -28.93 4.90
C TYR A 18 -30.41 -28.39 6.32
N GLY A 19 -30.96 -29.12 7.32
CA GLY A 19 -30.81 -28.79 8.73
C GLY A 19 -29.36 -28.85 9.19
N TYR A 20 -28.64 -29.90 8.81
CA TYR A 20 -27.20 -30.03 9.08
C TYR A 20 -26.40 -28.93 8.41
N LEU A 21 -26.66 -28.63 7.14
CA LEU A 21 -25.95 -27.54 6.42
C LEU A 21 -26.27 -26.17 7.02
N TYR A 22 -27.50 -25.92 7.42
CA TYR A 22 -27.88 -24.68 8.09
C TYR A 22 -27.15 -24.51 9.43
N PHE A 23 -27.00 -25.58 10.20
CA PHE A 23 -26.28 -25.55 11.46
C PHE A 23 -24.80 -25.16 11.26
N ILE A 24 -24.14 -25.65 10.19
CA ILE A 24 -22.74 -25.36 9.87
C ILE A 24 -22.56 -23.97 9.28
N TYR A 25 -23.33 -23.64 8.24
CA TYR A 25 -23.09 -22.46 7.41
C TYR A 25 -23.94 -21.24 7.77
N ARG A 26 -25.06 -21.45 8.50
CA ARG A 26 -26.01 -20.43 8.96
C ARG A 26 -26.57 -19.51 7.87
N GLU A 27 -26.68 -20.00 6.66
CA GLU A 27 -27.21 -19.26 5.52
C GLU A 27 -28.73 -19.15 5.58
N HIS A 28 -29.29 -17.96 5.55
CA HIS A 28 -30.72 -17.70 5.74
C HIS A 28 -31.63 -18.45 4.78
N TYR A 29 -31.24 -18.61 3.51
CA TYR A 29 -32.02 -19.33 2.51
C TYR A 29 -32.16 -20.82 2.83
N MET A 30 -31.19 -21.44 3.49
CA MET A 30 -31.27 -22.83 3.94
C MET A 30 -32.36 -23.00 5.00
N GLY A 31 -32.48 -22.05 5.93
CA GLY A 31 -33.55 -22.02 6.92
C GLY A 31 -34.93 -21.94 6.27
N VAL A 32 -35.10 -21.11 5.26
CA VAL A 32 -36.34 -20.99 4.49
C VAL A 32 -36.68 -22.30 3.77
N TRP A 33 -35.68 -22.96 3.17
CA TRP A 33 -35.89 -24.28 2.52
C TRP A 33 -36.29 -25.36 3.50
N ILE A 34 -35.71 -25.41 4.70
CA ILE A 34 -36.13 -26.36 5.75
C ILE A 34 -37.62 -26.19 6.07
N VAL A 35 -38.05 -24.94 6.32
CA VAL A 35 -39.47 -24.65 6.62
C VAL A 35 -40.35 -25.02 5.43
N THR A 36 -39.92 -24.79 4.21
CA THR A 36 -40.64 -25.14 2.99
C THR A 36 -40.80 -26.65 2.84
N TRP A 37 -39.73 -27.44 2.99
CA TRP A 37 -39.78 -28.88 2.91
C TRP A 37 -40.62 -29.49 4.06
N LEU A 38 -40.55 -28.89 5.24
CA LEU A 38 -41.36 -29.29 6.39
C LEU A 38 -42.87 -29.04 6.12
N GLY A 39 -43.19 -27.85 5.58
CA GLY A 39 -44.57 -27.53 5.15
C GLY A 39 -45.08 -28.49 4.08
N LEU A 40 -44.26 -28.85 3.10
CA LEU A 40 -44.61 -29.82 2.07
C LEU A 40 -44.81 -31.22 2.65
N SER A 41 -43.94 -31.65 3.58
CA SER A 41 -44.07 -32.95 4.24
C SER A 41 -45.35 -33.03 5.07
N LEU A 42 -45.65 -32.00 5.85
CA LEU A 42 -46.88 -31.91 6.63
C LEU A 42 -48.12 -31.96 5.73
N ARG A 43 -48.12 -31.26 4.60
CA ARG A 43 -49.20 -31.30 3.63
C ARG A 43 -49.44 -32.73 3.11
N ILE A 44 -48.39 -33.44 2.72
CA ILE A 44 -48.49 -34.81 2.21
C ILE A 44 -49.07 -35.73 3.29
N VAL A 45 -48.57 -35.61 4.54
CA VAL A 45 -49.01 -36.45 5.66
C VAL A 45 -50.47 -36.19 6.04
N PHE A 46 -50.92 -34.95 6.11
CA PHE A 46 -52.26 -34.62 6.57
C PHE A 46 -53.34 -34.75 5.48
N PHE A 47 -53.01 -34.33 4.25
CA PHE A 47 -54.02 -34.18 3.21
C PHE A 47 -53.91 -35.23 2.09
N ASP A 48 -52.69 -35.53 1.61
CA ASP A 48 -52.54 -36.48 0.50
C ASP A 48 -52.64 -37.94 0.98
N SER A 49 -52.34 -38.23 2.26
CA SER A 49 -52.50 -39.58 2.85
C SER A 49 -53.96 -39.98 3.17
N GLY A 50 -54.88 -39.02 3.14
CA GLY A 50 -56.26 -39.23 3.49
C GLY A 50 -56.57 -39.23 5.01
N LEU A 51 -55.56 -38.77 5.86
CA LEU A 51 -55.83 -38.60 7.29
C LEU A 51 -56.88 -37.53 7.57
N PHE A 52 -56.97 -36.53 6.69
CA PHE A 52 -57.98 -35.47 6.77
C PHE A 52 -58.71 -35.35 5.43
N ASP A 53 -60.06 -35.53 5.50
CA ASP A 53 -60.87 -35.39 4.29
C ASP A 53 -61.14 -33.92 3.96
N TRP A 54 -60.25 -33.37 3.19
CA TRP A 54 -60.27 -31.98 2.79
C TRP A 54 -61.10 -31.69 1.53
N LYS A 55 -61.48 -32.74 0.79
CA LYS A 55 -62.16 -32.58 -0.49
C LYS A 55 -63.65 -32.31 -0.32
N GLU A 56 -64.24 -32.83 0.74
CA GLU A 56 -65.69 -32.73 1.04
C GLU A 56 -66.02 -31.53 1.94
N SER A 57 -65.09 -31.06 2.77
CA SER A 57 -65.30 -29.94 3.68
C SER A 57 -64.73 -28.65 3.11
N ILE A 58 -65.53 -27.58 3.02
CA ILE A 58 -65.05 -26.22 2.63
C ILE A 58 -63.95 -25.77 3.56
N PHE A 59 -64.09 -25.99 4.87
CA PHE A 59 -63.03 -25.59 5.84
C PHE A 59 -61.74 -26.36 5.61
N GLY A 60 -61.80 -27.67 5.37
CA GLY A 60 -60.64 -28.49 5.04
C GLY A 60 -59.95 -28.04 3.75
N PHE A 61 -60.76 -27.72 2.73
CA PHE A 61 -60.26 -27.22 1.46
C PHE A 61 -59.52 -25.86 1.60
N VAL A 62 -60.04 -24.94 2.39
CA VAL A 62 -59.42 -23.64 2.66
C VAL A 62 -58.08 -23.81 3.39
N ILE A 63 -58.01 -24.67 4.42
CA ILE A 63 -56.77 -24.95 5.14
C ILE A 63 -55.72 -25.57 4.20
N PHE A 64 -56.11 -26.55 3.39
CA PHE A 64 -55.23 -27.14 2.38
C PHE A 64 -54.65 -26.09 1.45
N GLN A 65 -55.47 -25.18 0.93
CA GLN A 65 -55.02 -24.12 0.04
C GLN A 65 -54.08 -23.12 0.72
N LEU A 66 -54.37 -22.70 1.96
CA LEU A 66 -53.49 -21.81 2.72
C LEU A 66 -52.12 -22.45 2.89
N MET A 67 -52.06 -23.69 3.28
CA MET A 67 -50.81 -24.42 3.45
C MET A 67 -50.08 -24.62 2.12
N TYR A 68 -50.79 -24.91 1.05
CA TYR A 68 -50.26 -25.09 -0.29
C TYR A 68 -49.64 -23.79 -0.83
N ASN A 69 -50.39 -22.67 -0.77
CA ASN A 69 -49.91 -21.37 -1.25
C ASN A 69 -48.74 -20.82 -0.41
N SER A 70 -48.79 -20.98 0.92
CA SER A 70 -47.72 -20.57 1.81
C SER A 70 -46.41 -21.33 1.50
N THR A 71 -46.51 -22.65 1.30
CA THR A 71 -45.36 -23.49 0.97
C THR A 71 -44.72 -23.09 -0.35
N ILE A 72 -45.50 -22.82 -1.40
CA ILE A 72 -44.95 -22.44 -2.71
C ILE A 72 -44.32 -21.04 -2.71
N LEU A 73 -44.89 -20.09 -1.94
CA LEU A 73 -44.33 -18.77 -1.75
C LEU A 73 -43.02 -18.82 -0.96
N LEU A 74 -42.94 -19.63 0.08
CA LEU A 74 -41.71 -19.86 0.83
C LEU A 74 -40.62 -20.47 -0.06
N PHE A 75 -41.02 -21.40 -0.94
CA PHE A 75 -40.10 -22.01 -1.90
C PHE A 75 -39.53 -20.98 -2.86
N LEU A 76 -40.37 -20.09 -3.40
CA LEU A 76 -39.98 -19.00 -4.24
C LEU A 76 -39.01 -18.03 -3.48
N TRP A 77 -39.38 -17.66 -2.24
CA TRP A 77 -38.59 -16.75 -1.43
C TRP A 77 -37.19 -17.31 -1.12
N GLY A 78 -37.11 -18.58 -0.69
CA GLY A 78 -35.82 -19.25 -0.46
C GLY A 78 -34.95 -19.31 -1.71
N ASN A 79 -35.53 -19.57 -2.88
CA ASN A 79 -34.80 -19.57 -4.14
C ASN A 79 -34.34 -18.16 -4.57
N GLN A 80 -35.16 -17.13 -4.33
CA GLN A 80 -34.74 -15.75 -4.62
C GLN A 80 -33.57 -15.30 -3.70
N LEU A 81 -33.64 -15.65 -2.42
CA LEU A 81 -32.51 -15.40 -1.49
C LEU A 81 -31.23 -16.11 -1.95
N PHE A 82 -31.31 -17.35 -2.40
CA PHE A 82 -30.16 -18.11 -2.90
C PHE A 82 -29.55 -17.48 -4.15
N ILE A 83 -30.37 -16.97 -5.06
CA ILE A 83 -29.94 -16.33 -6.32
C ILE A 83 -29.52 -14.86 -6.07
N GLY A 84 -29.79 -14.31 -4.88
CA GLY A 84 -29.50 -12.90 -4.55
C GLY A 84 -30.49 -11.90 -5.16
N LYS A 85 -31.73 -12.32 -5.46
CA LYS A 85 -32.78 -11.45 -6.01
C LYS A 85 -33.80 -11.04 -4.95
N PRO A 86 -34.30 -9.80 -4.99
CA PRO A 86 -35.32 -9.36 -4.07
C PRO A 86 -36.66 -10.05 -4.34
N PHE A 87 -37.39 -10.33 -3.26
CA PHE A 87 -38.76 -10.88 -3.36
C PHE A 87 -39.74 -9.80 -3.83
N LYS A 88 -40.37 -10.02 -4.98
CA LYS A 88 -41.30 -9.06 -5.57
C LYS A 88 -42.74 -9.25 -4.98
N ARG A 89 -43.31 -8.21 -4.40
CA ARG A 89 -44.64 -8.23 -3.72
C ARG A 89 -45.81 -8.68 -4.61
N TRP A 90 -45.72 -8.51 -5.93
CA TRP A 90 -46.78 -8.95 -6.84
C TRP A 90 -47.05 -10.47 -6.79
N TRP A 91 -46.07 -11.28 -6.34
CA TRP A 91 -46.31 -12.69 -6.10
C TRP A 91 -47.30 -12.96 -4.95
N LEU A 92 -47.31 -12.11 -3.91
CA LEU A 92 -48.28 -12.17 -2.82
C LEU A 92 -49.67 -11.80 -3.33
N TYR A 93 -49.80 -10.78 -4.16
CA TYR A 93 -51.10 -10.39 -4.75
C TYR A 93 -51.62 -11.49 -5.68
N GLY A 94 -50.76 -12.13 -6.46
CA GLY A 94 -51.12 -13.29 -7.26
C GLY A 94 -51.62 -14.45 -6.41
N ALA A 95 -50.89 -14.82 -5.35
CA ALA A 95 -51.30 -15.89 -4.42
C ALA A 95 -52.65 -15.61 -3.77
N THR A 96 -52.87 -14.39 -3.27
CA THR A 96 -54.15 -13.99 -2.67
C THR A 96 -55.29 -14.00 -3.68
N GLY A 97 -55.06 -13.53 -4.92
CA GLY A 97 -56.08 -13.55 -5.99
C GLY A 97 -56.51 -14.97 -6.38
N PHE A 98 -55.55 -15.87 -6.62
CA PHE A 98 -55.82 -17.27 -6.96
C PHE A 98 -56.43 -18.03 -5.78
N PHE A 99 -56.04 -17.73 -4.54
CA PHE A 99 -56.63 -18.26 -3.33
C PHE A 99 -58.10 -17.85 -3.20
N MET A 100 -58.43 -16.57 -3.36
CA MET A 100 -59.78 -16.05 -3.29
C MET A 100 -60.67 -16.65 -4.40
N LEU A 101 -60.17 -16.69 -5.63
CA LEU A 101 -60.88 -17.29 -6.74
C LEU A 101 -61.26 -18.75 -6.45
N SER A 102 -60.30 -19.54 -6.01
CA SER A 102 -60.49 -20.94 -5.69
C SER A 102 -61.49 -21.13 -4.52
N THR A 103 -61.45 -20.25 -3.51
CA THR A 103 -62.39 -20.29 -2.38
C THR A 103 -63.82 -19.95 -2.83
N VAL A 104 -63.98 -18.95 -3.70
CA VAL A 104 -65.31 -18.63 -4.29
C VAL A 104 -65.85 -19.81 -5.10
N LEU A 105 -65.03 -20.46 -5.92
CA LEU A 105 -65.42 -21.63 -6.70
C LEU A 105 -65.79 -22.82 -5.81
N ALA A 106 -65.14 -22.94 -4.64
CA ALA A 106 -65.46 -23.94 -3.64
C ALA A 106 -66.82 -23.65 -2.92
N LEU A 107 -67.11 -22.39 -2.62
CA LEU A 107 -68.37 -21.93 -2.03
C LEU A 107 -69.55 -22.11 -3.00
N LEU A 108 -69.32 -22.06 -4.32
CA LEU A 108 -70.31 -22.33 -5.36
C LEU A 108 -70.51 -23.84 -5.63
N ASP A 109 -69.88 -24.69 -4.83
CA ASP A 109 -69.88 -26.14 -4.91
C ASP A 109 -69.59 -26.72 -6.31
N LEU A 110 -68.69 -26.06 -7.02
CA LEU A 110 -68.26 -26.50 -8.35
C LEU A 110 -67.41 -27.78 -8.26
N PRO A 111 -67.38 -28.60 -9.34
CA PRO A 111 -66.53 -29.78 -9.41
C PRO A 111 -65.10 -29.55 -9.01
N PHE A 112 -64.46 -30.58 -8.43
CA PHE A 112 -63.06 -30.51 -7.94
C PHE A 112 -62.08 -29.92 -8.93
N LEU A 113 -62.22 -30.23 -10.22
CA LEU A 113 -61.39 -29.70 -11.30
C LEU A 113 -61.33 -28.18 -11.28
N TYR A 114 -62.49 -27.50 -11.18
CA TYR A 114 -62.54 -26.03 -11.25
C TYR A 114 -62.02 -25.38 -9.96
N LYS A 115 -62.39 -25.88 -8.80
CA LYS A 115 -61.96 -25.31 -7.51
C LYS A 115 -60.49 -25.54 -7.22
N ALA A 116 -59.86 -26.63 -7.70
CA ALA A 116 -58.44 -26.93 -7.47
C ALA A 116 -57.49 -26.38 -8.54
N SER A 117 -57.98 -26.01 -9.73
CA SER A 117 -57.14 -25.52 -10.84
C SER A 117 -56.43 -24.21 -10.56
N PRO A 118 -57.07 -23.15 -10.00
CA PRO A 118 -56.41 -21.86 -9.83
C PRO A 118 -55.12 -21.90 -8.98
N PRO A 119 -55.10 -22.49 -7.76
CA PRO A 119 -53.90 -22.59 -6.96
C PRO A 119 -52.81 -23.48 -7.60
N SER A 120 -53.24 -24.56 -8.30
CA SER A 120 -52.30 -25.47 -8.97
C SER A 120 -51.60 -24.78 -10.15
N TRP A 121 -52.33 -23.98 -10.94
CA TRP A 121 -51.75 -23.21 -12.04
C TRP A 121 -50.79 -22.16 -11.51
N PHE A 122 -51.16 -21.42 -10.44
CA PHE A 122 -50.29 -20.45 -9.82
C PHE A 122 -48.97 -21.07 -9.32
N ALA A 123 -49.08 -22.22 -8.63
CA ALA A 123 -47.92 -22.98 -8.17
C ALA A 123 -47.04 -23.48 -9.32
N GLY A 124 -47.69 -24.00 -10.39
CA GLY A 124 -46.97 -24.42 -11.60
C GLY A 124 -46.17 -23.29 -12.25
N VAL A 125 -46.77 -22.09 -12.37
CA VAL A 125 -46.09 -20.89 -12.91
C VAL A 125 -44.91 -20.51 -12.04
N ILE A 126 -45.04 -20.52 -10.71
CA ILE A 126 -43.93 -20.25 -9.78
C ILE A 126 -42.79 -21.25 -9.97
N LEU A 127 -43.08 -22.55 -10.02
CA LEU A 127 -42.07 -23.58 -10.18
C LEU A 127 -41.32 -23.44 -11.52
N ILE A 128 -42.05 -23.17 -12.62
CA ILE A 128 -41.47 -22.91 -13.92
C ILE A 128 -40.57 -21.65 -13.87
N TYR A 129 -41.04 -20.57 -13.23
CA TYR A 129 -40.25 -19.35 -13.04
C TYR A 129 -38.97 -19.61 -12.26
N ILE A 130 -39.04 -20.41 -11.19
CA ILE A 130 -37.84 -20.83 -10.42
C ILE A 130 -36.89 -21.59 -11.33
N GLY A 131 -37.39 -22.57 -12.10
CA GLY A 131 -36.57 -23.36 -13.01
C GLY A 131 -35.84 -22.52 -14.06
N ILE A 132 -36.55 -21.59 -14.70
CA ILE A 132 -35.97 -20.65 -15.64
C ILE A 132 -34.91 -19.77 -14.93
N SER A 133 -35.19 -19.32 -13.72
CA SER A 133 -34.27 -18.52 -12.92
C SER A 133 -32.96 -19.26 -12.60
N PHE A 134 -33.03 -20.57 -12.31
CA PHE A 134 -31.82 -21.40 -12.13
C PHE A 134 -30.98 -21.48 -13.41
N ILE A 135 -31.63 -21.68 -14.56
CA ILE A 135 -30.93 -21.82 -15.85
C ILE A 135 -30.27 -20.50 -16.29
N GLN A 136 -30.97 -19.37 -16.12
CA GLN A 136 -30.54 -18.10 -16.69
C GLN A 136 -29.68 -17.23 -15.78
N ASN A 137 -29.89 -17.27 -14.45
CA ASN A 137 -29.31 -16.29 -13.53
C ASN A 137 -28.13 -16.82 -12.73
N LEU A 138 -27.88 -18.10 -12.70
CA LEU A 138 -26.72 -18.69 -12.04
C LEU A 138 -25.60 -18.90 -13.07
N GLN A 139 -24.61 -18.00 -13.05
CA GLN A 139 -23.40 -18.09 -13.89
C GLN A 139 -22.41 -19.13 -13.33
N ILE A 140 -22.88 -20.31 -13.03
CA ILE A 140 -22.07 -21.40 -12.50
C ILE A 140 -21.73 -22.35 -13.65
N LYS A 141 -20.43 -22.59 -13.86
CA LYS A 141 -19.96 -23.59 -14.83
C LYS A 141 -20.15 -24.99 -14.26
N GLY A 142 -21.34 -25.53 -14.43
CA GLY A 142 -21.68 -26.88 -13.97
C GLY A 142 -23.01 -27.36 -14.53
N ALA A 143 -23.29 -28.66 -14.43
CA ALA A 143 -24.56 -29.23 -14.85
C ALA A 143 -25.68 -29.06 -13.81
N GLY A 144 -25.31 -28.71 -12.57
CA GLY A 144 -26.25 -28.64 -11.45
C GLY A 144 -27.39 -27.67 -11.65
N ASN A 145 -27.11 -26.46 -12.18
CA ASN A 145 -28.13 -25.45 -12.46
C ASN A 145 -29.09 -25.86 -13.57
N GLN A 146 -28.64 -26.55 -14.62
CA GLN A 146 -29.48 -27.04 -15.71
C GLN A 146 -30.38 -28.18 -15.24
N ILE A 147 -29.80 -29.19 -14.56
CA ILE A 147 -30.55 -30.32 -14.04
C ILE A 147 -31.64 -29.85 -13.08
N THR A 148 -31.28 -28.99 -12.13
CA THR A 148 -32.21 -28.42 -11.16
C THR A 148 -33.30 -27.60 -11.85
N GLY A 149 -32.92 -26.76 -12.81
CA GLY A 149 -33.87 -25.91 -13.55
C GLY A 149 -34.88 -26.70 -14.36
N TYR A 150 -34.42 -27.71 -15.11
CA TYR A 150 -35.34 -28.56 -15.89
C TYR A 150 -36.26 -29.42 -14.96
N ALA A 151 -35.74 -29.90 -13.84
CA ALA A 151 -36.55 -30.62 -12.86
C ALA A 151 -37.67 -29.73 -12.25
N PHE A 152 -37.37 -28.45 -11.97
CA PHE A 152 -38.39 -27.48 -11.55
C PHE A 152 -39.45 -27.24 -12.62
N ILE A 153 -39.03 -27.06 -13.88
CA ILE A 153 -39.97 -26.86 -15.00
C ILE A 153 -40.90 -28.07 -15.14
N LEU A 154 -40.34 -29.29 -15.11
CA LEU A 154 -41.11 -30.51 -15.23
C LEU A 154 -42.11 -30.65 -14.04
N TRP A 155 -41.61 -30.40 -12.81
CA TRP A 155 -42.49 -30.43 -11.64
C TRP A 155 -43.58 -29.36 -11.73
N GLY A 156 -43.30 -28.17 -12.24
CA GLY A 156 -44.27 -27.10 -12.46
C GLY A 156 -45.37 -27.50 -13.46
N ILE A 157 -45.01 -28.16 -14.57
CA ILE A 157 -45.97 -28.69 -15.56
C ILE A 157 -46.88 -29.75 -14.94
N ILE A 158 -46.29 -30.70 -14.20
CA ILE A 158 -47.06 -31.76 -13.52
C ILE A 158 -48.03 -31.13 -12.50
N THR A 159 -47.56 -30.17 -11.71
CA THR A 159 -48.35 -29.47 -10.69
C THR A 159 -49.52 -28.72 -11.31
N ALA A 160 -49.34 -28.02 -12.40
CA ALA A 160 -50.39 -27.31 -13.12
C ALA A 160 -51.44 -28.28 -13.72
N SER A 161 -51.03 -29.47 -14.15
CA SER A 161 -51.88 -30.48 -14.77
C SER A 161 -52.58 -31.38 -13.75
N THR A 162 -52.16 -31.38 -12.48
CA THR A 162 -52.65 -32.27 -11.44
C THR A 162 -54.18 -32.25 -11.28
N PRO A 163 -54.91 -31.11 -11.23
CA PRO A 163 -56.39 -31.13 -11.10
C PRO A 163 -57.08 -31.84 -12.23
N PHE A 164 -56.61 -31.68 -13.47
CA PHE A 164 -57.13 -32.37 -14.62
C PHE A 164 -56.87 -33.87 -14.56
N LEU A 165 -55.64 -34.29 -14.25
CA LEU A 165 -55.22 -35.68 -14.17
C LEU A 165 -55.99 -36.43 -13.05
N LEU A 166 -56.25 -35.77 -11.92
CA LEU A 166 -57.05 -36.32 -10.82
C LEU A 166 -58.51 -36.42 -11.18
N SER A 167 -59.05 -35.53 -12.05
CA SER A 167 -60.44 -35.58 -12.49
C SER A 167 -60.77 -36.77 -13.41
N LEU A 168 -59.73 -37.37 -14.04
CA LEU A 168 -59.88 -38.60 -14.83
C LEU A 168 -60.23 -39.84 -13.97
N ASN A 169 -60.03 -39.76 -12.67
CA ASN A 169 -60.26 -40.80 -11.67
C ASN A 169 -59.62 -42.18 -11.97
N ILE A 170 -58.43 -42.14 -12.66
CA ILE A 170 -57.67 -43.35 -12.99
C ILE A 170 -56.51 -43.50 -11.96
N ALA A 171 -56.63 -44.53 -11.10
CA ALA A 171 -55.65 -44.74 -10.01
C ALA A 171 -54.22 -44.85 -10.46
N GLN A 172 -53.95 -45.49 -11.60
CA GLN A 172 -52.62 -45.62 -12.19
C GLN A 172 -52.02 -44.26 -12.59
N VAL A 173 -52.81 -43.36 -13.18
CA VAL A 173 -52.37 -42.01 -13.57
C VAL A 173 -52.03 -41.16 -12.34
N THR A 174 -52.89 -41.26 -11.31
CA THR A 174 -52.66 -40.58 -10.03
C THR A 174 -51.36 -41.04 -9.39
N SER A 175 -51.13 -42.35 -9.28
CA SER A 175 -49.89 -42.91 -8.72
C SER A 175 -48.63 -42.49 -9.49
N LEU A 176 -48.73 -42.51 -10.83
CA LEU A 176 -47.61 -42.07 -11.69
C LEU A 176 -47.28 -40.60 -11.48
N CYS A 177 -48.30 -39.71 -11.39
CA CYS A 177 -48.09 -38.28 -11.16
C CYS A 177 -47.38 -38.00 -9.83
N TYR A 178 -47.79 -38.63 -8.75
CA TYR A 178 -47.15 -38.49 -7.43
C TYR A 178 -45.71 -39.03 -7.43
N SER A 179 -45.46 -40.15 -8.10
CA SER A 179 -44.14 -40.77 -8.21
C SER A 179 -43.19 -39.86 -8.98
N VAL A 180 -43.59 -39.35 -10.14
CA VAL A 180 -42.76 -38.44 -10.96
C VAL A 180 -42.53 -37.12 -10.24
N ALA A 181 -43.55 -36.55 -9.58
CA ALA A 181 -43.35 -35.33 -8.77
C ALA A 181 -42.41 -35.59 -7.58
N GLY A 182 -42.44 -36.78 -6.99
CA GLY A 182 -41.50 -37.21 -5.95
C GLY A 182 -40.06 -37.27 -6.47
N LEU A 183 -39.88 -37.88 -7.64
CA LEU A 183 -38.56 -37.95 -8.30
C LEU A 183 -38.01 -36.55 -8.64
N CYS A 184 -38.85 -35.67 -9.20
CA CYS A 184 -38.47 -34.28 -9.47
C CYS A 184 -37.98 -33.57 -8.21
N ARG A 185 -38.66 -33.75 -7.07
CA ARG A 185 -38.25 -33.14 -5.79
C ARG A 185 -36.90 -33.65 -5.31
N LEU A 186 -36.61 -34.94 -5.43
CA LEU A 186 -35.28 -35.50 -5.10
C LEU A 186 -34.17 -34.93 -6.01
N ILE A 187 -34.46 -34.85 -7.33
CA ILE A 187 -33.51 -34.26 -8.29
C ILE A 187 -33.28 -32.79 -7.95
N ILE A 188 -34.31 -32.01 -7.65
CA ILE A 188 -34.21 -30.59 -7.27
C ILE A 188 -33.35 -30.44 -6.03
N ALA A 189 -33.60 -31.22 -5.01
CA ALA A 189 -32.87 -31.09 -3.76
C ALA A 189 -31.38 -31.48 -3.90
N SER A 190 -31.11 -32.58 -4.59
CA SER A 190 -29.72 -32.96 -4.91
C SER A 190 -29.05 -31.94 -5.82
N GLY A 191 -29.79 -31.42 -6.80
CA GLY A 191 -29.28 -30.38 -7.71
C GLY A 191 -28.98 -29.07 -7.02
N ILE A 192 -29.84 -28.61 -6.10
CA ILE A 192 -29.60 -27.41 -5.28
C ILE A 192 -28.31 -27.59 -4.44
N LEU A 193 -28.09 -28.75 -3.83
CA LEU A 193 -26.87 -29.06 -3.12
C LEU A 193 -25.65 -29.00 -4.03
N MET A 194 -25.74 -29.58 -5.22
CA MET A 194 -24.68 -29.54 -6.21
C MET A 194 -24.33 -28.09 -6.61
N VAL A 195 -25.34 -27.29 -6.92
CA VAL A 195 -25.18 -25.86 -7.24
C VAL A 195 -24.56 -25.08 -6.06
N TYR A 196 -24.96 -25.41 -4.83
CA TYR A 196 -24.38 -24.80 -3.64
C TYR A 196 -22.88 -25.07 -3.52
N PHE A 197 -22.48 -26.34 -3.67
CA PHE A 197 -21.06 -26.71 -3.60
C PHE A 197 -20.25 -26.12 -4.77
N GLU A 198 -20.79 -26.13 -5.98
CA GLU A 198 -20.16 -25.50 -7.15
C GLU A 198 -19.95 -24.00 -6.93
N LYS A 199 -20.95 -23.30 -6.42
CA LYS A 199 -20.87 -21.87 -6.07
C LYS A 199 -19.80 -21.61 -4.98
N THR A 200 -19.84 -22.36 -3.89
CA THR A 200 -18.89 -22.20 -2.78
C THR A 200 -17.45 -22.44 -3.24
N ARG A 201 -17.24 -23.47 -4.07
CA ARG A 201 -15.92 -23.76 -4.65
C ARG A 201 -15.44 -22.64 -5.56
N MET A 202 -16.33 -22.08 -6.38
CA MET A 202 -15.99 -20.96 -7.27
C MET A 202 -15.68 -19.69 -6.48
N ASP A 203 -16.45 -19.38 -5.44
CA ASP A 203 -16.21 -18.22 -4.57
C ASP A 203 -14.88 -18.36 -3.82
N LEU A 204 -14.52 -19.56 -3.35
CA LEU A 204 -13.25 -19.84 -2.70
C LEU A 204 -12.08 -19.66 -3.69
N ALA A 205 -12.19 -20.20 -4.89
CA ALA A 205 -11.18 -20.06 -5.93
C ALA A 205 -10.99 -18.57 -6.34
N ASN A 206 -12.08 -17.82 -6.48
CA ASN A 206 -12.02 -16.39 -6.80
C ASN A 206 -11.34 -15.59 -5.69
N LYS A 207 -11.64 -15.89 -4.41
CA LYS A 207 -10.97 -15.26 -3.27
C LYS A 207 -9.47 -15.58 -3.24
N GLU A 208 -9.11 -16.83 -3.50
CA GLU A 208 -7.69 -17.23 -3.56
C GLU A 208 -6.93 -16.44 -4.64
N VAL A 209 -7.50 -16.34 -5.84
CA VAL A 209 -6.91 -15.54 -6.94
C VAL A 209 -6.80 -14.08 -6.54
N GLN A 210 -7.84 -13.52 -5.91
CA GLN A 210 -7.85 -12.13 -5.46
C GLN A 210 -6.75 -11.86 -4.41
N TYR A 211 -6.61 -12.74 -3.41
CA TYR A 211 -5.56 -12.61 -2.39
C TYR A 211 -4.16 -12.73 -3.00
N ARG A 212 -3.98 -13.66 -3.94
CA ARG A 212 -2.71 -13.81 -4.66
C ARG A 212 -2.36 -12.55 -5.43
N LEU A 213 -3.30 -11.98 -6.20
CA LEU A 213 -3.09 -10.74 -6.93
C LEU A 213 -2.74 -9.55 -6.01
N PHE A 214 -3.36 -9.44 -4.83
CA PHE A 214 -3.00 -8.41 -3.85
C PHE A 214 -1.56 -8.58 -3.35
N ALA A 215 -1.14 -9.80 -3.06
CA ALA A 215 0.21 -10.06 -2.60
C ALA A 215 1.26 -9.84 -3.70
N GLU A 216 0.96 -10.24 -4.96
CA GLU A 216 1.86 -10.10 -6.10
C GLU A 216 2.04 -8.64 -6.56
N ASN A 217 1.00 -7.80 -6.42
CA ASN A 217 1.05 -6.38 -6.79
C ASN A 217 1.39 -5.44 -5.62
N ALA A 218 1.69 -5.97 -4.44
CA ALA A 218 2.09 -5.17 -3.30
C ALA A 218 3.45 -4.51 -3.57
N VAL A 219 3.57 -3.21 -3.26
CA VAL A 219 4.85 -2.47 -3.34
C VAL A 219 5.82 -2.98 -2.26
N ASP A 220 5.30 -3.23 -1.07
CA ASP A 220 6.06 -3.86 0.01
C ASP A 220 6.23 -5.35 -0.28
N VAL A 221 7.36 -5.93 0.12
CA VAL A 221 7.56 -7.38 0.04
C VAL A 221 6.73 -8.05 1.11
N ILE A 222 5.87 -8.97 0.68
CA ILE A 222 5.14 -9.88 1.56
C ILE A 222 5.84 -11.23 1.53
N TYR A 223 6.13 -11.78 2.69
CA TYR A 223 6.81 -13.07 2.77
C TYR A 223 6.25 -13.97 3.87
N ARG A 224 6.39 -15.27 3.66
CA ARG A 224 6.24 -16.32 4.65
C ARG A 224 7.49 -17.17 4.68
N TYR A 225 8.15 -17.20 5.84
CA TYR A 225 9.38 -17.94 6.07
C TYR A 225 9.13 -19.06 7.06
N GLU A 226 9.24 -20.28 6.58
CA GLU A 226 9.06 -21.50 7.35
C GLU A 226 10.33 -21.81 8.14
N LEU A 227 10.19 -22.21 9.40
CA LEU A 227 11.30 -22.57 10.29
C LEU A 227 11.38 -24.08 10.51
N LEU A 228 10.25 -24.76 10.43
CA LEU A 228 10.11 -26.19 10.67
C LEU A 228 9.22 -26.82 9.59
N PRO A 229 9.52 -28.05 9.12
CA PRO A 229 10.62 -28.92 9.50
C PRO A 229 11.98 -28.48 8.93
N LYS A 230 12.02 -27.63 7.90
CA LYS A 230 13.23 -27.09 7.26
C LYS A 230 13.06 -25.61 6.99
N THR A 231 14.09 -24.84 7.27
CA THR A 231 14.08 -23.39 7.00
C THR A 231 14.06 -23.12 5.49
N LYS A 232 13.02 -22.41 5.03
CA LYS A 232 12.87 -21.98 3.63
C LYS A 232 11.86 -20.83 3.53
N PHE A 233 11.91 -20.09 2.43
CA PHE A 233 10.78 -19.27 2.04
C PHE A 233 9.65 -20.17 1.49
N GLU A 234 8.48 -20.12 2.09
CA GLU A 234 7.27 -20.75 1.55
C GLU A 234 6.64 -19.83 0.50
N TYR A 235 6.68 -18.53 0.77
CA TYR A 235 6.21 -17.50 -0.15
C TYR A 235 7.04 -16.22 0.00
N VAL A 236 7.35 -15.59 -1.13
CA VAL A 236 7.87 -14.22 -1.19
C VAL A 236 7.30 -13.53 -2.44
N SER A 237 6.78 -12.31 -2.26
CA SER A 237 6.18 -11.57 -3.37
C SER A 237 7.23 -11.11 -4.39
N PRO A 238 6.84 -10.92 -5.67
CA PRO A 238 7.75 -10.47 -6.74
C PRO A 238 8.47 -9.16 -6.46
N SER A 239 7.89 -8.30 -5.59
CA SER A 239 8.51 -7.04 -5.14
C SER A 239 9.87 -7.20 -4.46
N ILE A 240 10.24 -8.42 -4.04
CA ILE A 240 11.58 -8.71 -3.49
C ILE A 240 12.70 -8.38 -4.50
N LEU A 241 12.45 -8.57 -5.80
CA LEU A 241 13.40 -8.22 -6.86
C LEU A 241 13.73 -6.72 -6.85
N ALA A 242 12.73 -5.87 -6.67
CA ALA A 242 12.93 -4.42 -6.62
C ALA A 242 13.74 -4.00 -5.39
N ILE A 243 13.59 -4.69 -4.27
CA ILE A 243 14.28 -4.39 -3.01
C ILE A 243 15.70 -4.98 -2.97
N THR A 244 15.86 -6.27 -3.28
CA THR A 244 17.15 -6.96 -3.11
C THR A 244 17.99 -7.05 -4.39
N GLY A 245 17.35 -6.98 -5.57
CA GLY A 245 17.95 -7.26 -6.86
C GLY A 245 18.03 -8.78 -7.18
N TYR A 246 17.46 -9.62 -6.32
CA TYR A 246 17.37 -11.09 -6.52
C TYR A 246 15.92 -11.49 -6.74
N THR A 247 15.69 -12.50 -7.59
CA THR A 247 14.35 -13.00 -7.91
C THR A 247 13.76 -13.82 -6.75
N PRO A 248 12.44 -14.04 -6.71
CA PRO A 248 11.83 -14.96 -5.75
C PRO A 248 12.44 -16.36 -5.80
N GLU A 249 12.76 -16.87 -7.01
CA GLU A 249 13.33 -18.20 -7.22
C GLU A 249 14.72 -18.33 -6.58
N GLU A 250 15.55 -17.27 -6.65
CA GLU A 250 16.85 -17.23 -5.98
C GLU A 250 16.69 -17.31 -4.45
N HIS A 251 15.67 -16.64 -3.89
CA HIS A 251 15.34 -16.72 -2.45
C HIS A 251 14.74 -18.10 -2.04
N TYR A 252 13.98 -18.75 -2.92
CA TYR A 252 13.51 -20.13 -2.66
C TYR A 252 14.65 -21.14 -2.70
N ALA A 253 15.65 -20.92 -3.56
CA ALA A 253 16.81 -21.82 -3.69
C ALA A 253 17.76 -21.74 -2.49
N ASP A 254 17.97 -20.54 -1.94
CA ASP A 254 18.84 -20.31 -0.77
C ASP A 254 18.11 -19.53 0.34
N ALA A 255 17.70 -20.25 1.37
CA ALA A 255 17.04 -19.66 2.55
C ALA A 255 17.92 -18.66 3.33
N LYS A 256 19.25 -18.69 3.17
CA LYS A 256 20.20 -17.81 3.84
C LYS A 256 20.54 -16.56 3.03
N LEU A 257 20.18 -16.52 1.76
CA LEU A 257 20.49 -15.42 0.85
C LEU A 257 20.08 -14.07 1.45
N PHE A 258 18.86 -13.97 1.98
CA PHE A 258 18.36 -12.71 2.55
C PHE A 258 19.21 -12.23 3.75
N ALA A 259 19.62 -13.13 4.63
CA ALA A 259 20.46 -12.79 5.78
C ALA A 259 21.86 -12.32 5.36
N SER A 260 22.41 -12.86 4.26
CA SER A 260 23.72 -12.45 3.73
C SER A 260 23.73 -11.04 3.12
N LEU A 261 22.56 -10.49 2.79
CA LEU A 261 22.44 -9.13 2.26
C LEU A 261 22.38 -8.06 3.35
N ILE A 262 22.28 -8.44 4.61
CA ILE A 262 22.19 -7.48 5.72
C ILE A 262 23.59 -6.89 5.96
N HIS A 263 23.64 -5.57 6.15
CA HIS A 263 24.89 -4.87 6.43
C HIS A 263 25.55 -5.43 7.70
N HIS A 264 26.86 -5.67 7.67
CA HIS A 264 27.60 -6.37 8.74
C HIS A 264 27.42 -5.75 10.14
N GLU A 265 27.32 -4.43 10.24
CA GLU A 265 27.10 -3.74 11.52
C GLU A 265 25.69 -3.98 12.09
N ASP A 266 24.70 -4.25 11.25
CA ASP A 266 23.31 -4.43 11.66
C ASP A 266 22.95 -5.90 11.94
N LEU A 267 23.80 -6.85 11.52
CA LEU A 267 23.64 -8.30 11.70
C LEU A 267 23.40 -8.71 13.18
N PRO A 268 24.20 -8.26 14.16
CA PRO A 268 23.99 -8.66 15.56
C PRO A 268 22.63 -8.20 16.12
N ARG A 269 22.17 -7.02 15.68
CA ARG A 269 20.87 -6.47 16.06
C ARG A 269 19.73 -7.24 15.39
N PHE A 270 19.91 -7.63 14.14
CA PHE A 270 18.96 -8.43 13.38
C PHE A 270 18.79 -9.83 14.01
N ASP A 271 19.90 -10.52 14.31
CA ASP A 271 19.89 -11.85 14.94
C ASP A 271 19.22 -11.83 16.32
N ASN A 272 19.50 -10.82 17.13
CA ASN A 272 18.84 -10.65 18.42
C ASN A 272 17.33 -10.41 18.25
N PHE A 273 16.91 -9.58 17.29
CA PHE A 273 15.51 -9.30 17.03
C PHE A 273 14.75 -10.56 16.57
N ILE A 274 15.36 -11.35 15.69
CA ILE A 274 14.72 -12.57 15.18
C ILE A 274 14.63 -13.66 16.26
N ASN A 275 15.65 -13.81 17.09
CA ASN A 275 15.74 -14.91 18.06
C ASN A 275 15.11 -14.58 19.42
N ASN A 276 14.74 -13.33 19.70
CA ASN A 276 14.17 -12.94 20.98
C ASN A 276 12.64 -13.05 20.97
N PRO A 277 12.04 -13.95 21.77
CA PRO A 277 10.59 -14.12 21.85
C PRO A 277 9.83 -12.87 22.31
N LEU A 278 10.46 -12.01 23.11
CA LEU A 278 9.85 -10.77 23.61
C LEU A 278 9.73 -9.68 22.56
N CYS A 279 10.53 -9.73 21.50
CA CYS A 279 10.48 -8.79 20.38
C CYS A 279 9.42 -9.15 19.34
N LEU A 280 8.72 -10.28 19.49
CA LEU A 280 7.79 -10.82 18.49
C LEU A 280 6.42 -10.12 18.43
N ASN A 281 6.09 -9.26 19.41
CA ASN A 281 4.80 -8.57 19.42
C ASN A 281 4.92 -7.16 18.83
N ASN A 282 4.62 -7.02 17.54
CA ASN A 282 4.35 -5.76 16.84
C ASN A 282 5.51 -4.74 16.73
N LEU A 283 6.75 -5.15 16.99
CA LEU A 283 7.93 -4.30 16.83
C LEU A 283 8.41 -4.34 15.36
N SER A 284 8.81 -3.19 14.86
CA SER A 284 9.51 -3.09 13.57
C SER A 284 11.01 -2.98 13.80
N LEU A 285 11.79 -3.66 12.98
CA LEU A 285 13.23 -3.49 12.93
C LEU A 285 13.61 -2.69 11.68
N ARG A 286 14.50 -1.72 11.85
CA ARG A 286 15.10 -0.95 10.76
C ARG A 286 16.57 -1.26 10.68
N TYR A 287 17.03 -1.64 9.50
CA TYR A 287 18.42 -2.01 9.22
C TYR A 287 18.78 -1.72 7.77
N ARG A 288 20.09 -1.73 7.48
CA ARG A 288 20.63 -1.56 6.14
C ARG A 288 20.75 -2.90 5.43
N LEU A 289 20.38 -2.91 4.16
CA LEU A 289 20.50 -4.07 3.27
C LEU A 289 21.34 -3.67 2.08
N ILE A 290 22.29 -4.52 1.69
CA ILE A 290 23.15 -4.35 0.51
C ILE A 290 22.54 -5.13 -0.63
N ARG A 291 22.08 -4.42 -1.66
CA ARG A 291 21.48 -5.02 -2.86
C ARG A 291 22.51 -5.74 -3.73
N LYS A 292 22.05 -6.52 -4.70
CA LYS A 292 22.88 -7.19 -5.71
C LYS A 292 23.79 -6.24 -6.49
N ASP A 293 23.34 -4.99 -6.70
CA ASP A 293 24.10 -3.91 -7.35
C ASP A 293 25.04 -3.15 -6.39
N HIS A 294 25.26 -3.66 -5.18
CA HIS A 294 26.06 -3.07 -4.10
C HIS A 294 25.53 -1.74 -3.53
N ILE A 295 24.31 -1.33 -3.89
CA ILE A 295 23.66 -0.15 -3.31
C ILE A 295 23.10 -0.52 -1.92
N THR A 296 23.41 0.31 -0.92
CA THR A 296 22.87 0.17 0.44
C THR A 296 21.52 0.87 0.55
N ILE A 297 20.49 0.16 0.99
CA ILE A 297 19.15 0.67 1.23
C ILE A 297 18.73 0.46 2.68
N TRP A 298 17.79 1.28 3.16
CA TRP A 298 17.17 1.11 4.48
C TRP A 298 15.89 0.32 4.38
N ILE A 299 15.80 -0.78 5.14
CA ILE A 299 14.62 -1.65 5.24
C ILE A 299 13.94 -1.48 6.59
N GLU A 300 12.62 -1.40 6.59
CA GLU A 300 11.77 -1.61 7.77
C GLU A 300 11.08 -2.96 7.64
N GLN A 301 11.37 -3.85 8.57
CA GLN A 301 10.78 -5.20 8.63
C GLN A 301 9.82 -5.32 9.80
N LYS A 302 8.63 -5.88 9.52
CA LYS A 302 7.66 -6.31 10.52
C LYS A 302 7.27 -7.75 10.24
N PHE A 303 7.10 -8.55 11.29
CA PHE A 303 6.60 -9.91 11.12
C PHE A 303 5.71 -10.33 12.29
N VAL A 304 4.88 -11.34 12.01
CA VAL A 304 4.03 -12.02 12.97
C VAL A 304 4.52 -13.46 13.07
N PRO A 305 4.77 -13.95 14.29
CA PRO A 305 5.15 -15.34 14.50
C PRO A 305 3.94 -16.26 14.36
N ILE A 306 4.11 -17.40 13.71
CA ILE A 306 3.09 -18.43 13.54
C ILE A 306 3.49 -19.64 14.39
N TYR A 307 2.59 -20.05 15.27
CA TYR A 307 2.78 -21.17 16.19
C TYR A 307 1.90 -22.36 15.79
N ASP A 308 2.38 -23.55 16.04
CA ASP A 308 1.59 -24.79 15.90
C ASP A 308 0.66 -25.00 17.12
N LYS A 309 -0.11 -26.11 17.08
CA LYS A 309 -1.01 -26.49 18.19
C LYS A 309 -0.27 -26.80 19.50
N THR A 310 1.04 -26.98 19.46
CA THR A 310 1.91 -27.25 20.63
C THR A 310 2.62 -26.00 21.12
N ASN A 311 2.23 -24.81 20.62
CA ASN A 311 2.83 -23.51 20.93
C ASN A 311 4.31 -23.40 20.50
N LYS A 312 4.72 -24.15 19.49
CA LYS A 312 6.06 -24.09 18.91
C LYS A 312 6.06 -23.17 17.69
N LEU A 313 7.05 -22.28 17.58
CA LEU A 313 7.20 -21.37 16.43
C LEU A 313 7.53 -22.17 15.18
N VAL A 314 6.67 -22.14 14.17
CA VAL A 314 6.82 -22.91 12.93
C VAL A 314 7.11 -22.05 11.72
N ALA A 315 6.62 -20.80 11.69
CA ALA A 315 6.85 -19.88 10.58
C ALA A 315 6.80 -18.42 11.04
N ARG A 316 7.24 -17.52 10.16
CA ARG A 316 7.10 -16.06 10.31
C ARG A 316 6.48 -15.51 9.04
N GLU A 317 5.43 -14.72 9.18
CA GLU A 317 4.83 -13.94 8.11
C GLU A 317 5.12 -12.47 8.30
N GLY A 318 5.51 -11.77 7.26
CA GLY A 318 5.89 -10.38 7.43
C GLY A 318 5.91 -9.57 6.16
N ILE A 319 6.26 -8.30 6.37
CA ILE A 319 6.46 -7.33 5.31
C ILE A 319 7.85 -6.70 5.42
N LEU A 320 8.45 -6.43 4.26
CA LEU A 320 9.67 -5.62 4.12
C LEU A 320 9.32 -4.39 3.32
N ARG A 321 9.68 -3.23 3.84
CA ARG A 321 9.46 -1.94 3.19
C ARG A 321 10.77 -1.22 3.00
N ASP A 322 11.04 -0.73 1.79
CA ASP A 322 12.13 0.21 1.54
C ASP A 322 11.76 1.59 2.10
N ILE A 323 12.52 2.06 3.07
CA ILE A 323 12.36 3.37 3.70
C ILE A 323 13.51 4.32 3.38
N THR A 324 14.31 4.03 2.35
CA THR A 324 15.52 4.80 1.99
C THR A 324 15.18 6.27 1.70
N VAL A 325 14.17 6.51 0.86
CA VAL A 325 13.72 7.87 0.54
C VAL A 325 13.24 8.61 1.79
N ARG A 326 12.47 7.94 2.63
CA ARG A 326 11.97 8.50 3.90
C ARG A 326 13.12 8.84 4.84
N LYS A 327 14.11 7.96 4.99
CA LYS A 327 15.30 8.21 5.83
C LYS A 327 16.14 9.39 5.33
N ASN A 328 16.32 9.49 4.03
CA ASN A 328 17.04 10.61 3.42
C ASN A 328 16.32 11.95 3.65
N LEU A 329 14.99 11.96 3.54
CA LEU A 329 14.17 13.13 3.84
C LEU A 329 14.22 13.50 5.34
N GLU A 330 14.12 12.53 6.24
CA GLU A 330 14.25 12.74 7.70
C GLU A 330 15.61 13.34 8.05
N ASN A 331 16.69 12.81 7.49
CA ASN A 331 18.05 13.32 7.68
C ASN A 331 18.22 14.73 7.12
N SER A 332 17.67 15.00 5.93
CA SER A 332 17.72 16.33 5.31
C SER A 332 16.95 17.37 6.13
N ALA A 333 15.75 17.02 6.62
CA ALA A 333 14.96 17.89 7.49
C ALA A 333 15.69 18.18 8.81
N ALA A 334 16.24 17.17 9.47
CA ALA A 334 17.03 17.34 10.70
C ALA A 334 18.25 18.23 10.50
N ARG A 335 18.88 18.17 9.30
CA ARG A 335 20.01 19.05 8.93
C ARG A 335 19.56 20.50 8.77
N VAL A 336 18.43 20.74 8.12
CA VAL A 336 17.84 22.09 7.97
C VAL A 336 17.46 22.67 9.33
N ASP A 337 16.83 21.88 10.21
CA ASP A 337 16.44 22.32 11.54
C ASP A 337 17.65 22.71 12.40
N ARG A 338 18.75 21.92 12.36
CA ARG A 338 19.99 22.28 13.05
C ARG A 338 20.58 23.57 12.51
N MET A 339 20.57 23.78 11.17
CA MET A 339 21.03 25.02 10.55
C MET A 339 20.20 26.22 10.97
N ASN A 340 18.88 26.08 11.01
CA ASN A 340 17.98 27.16 11.43
C ASN A 340 18.19 27.53 12.91
N MET A 341 18.37 26.55 13.79
CA MET A 341 18.62 26.77 15.22
C MET A 341 19.96 27.49 15.43
N VAL A 342 21.03 27.07 14.77
CA VAL A 342 22.33 27.73 14.77
C VAL A 342 22.18 29.17 14.23
N GLY A 343 21.40 29.37 13.18
CA GLY A 343 21.12 30.66 12.60
C GLY A 343 20.44 31.65 13.55
N GLN A 344 19.40 31.23 14.24
CA GLN A 344 18.66 32.08 15.19
C GLN A 344 19.51 32.52 16.38
N MET A 345 20.35 31.64 16.92
CA MET A 345 21.27 31.98 18.01
C MET A 345 22.39 32.91 17.56
N ALA A 346 22.89 32.75 16.32
CA ALA A 346 23.99 33.51 15.78
C ALA A 346 23.73 35.02 15.72
N ALA A 347 22.54 35.45 15.35
CA ALA A 347 22.21 36.84 15.16
C ALA A 347 22.36 37.68 16.44
N ASN A 348 21.85 37.15 17.56
CA ASN A 348 21.91 37.86 18.84
C ASN A 348 23.33 37.85 19.44
N VAL A 349 23.98 36.67 19.45
CA VAL A 349 25.34 36.49 19.99
C VAL A 349 26.36 37.33 19.24
N ALA A 350 26.27 37.42 17.90
CA ALA A 350 27.23 38.17 17.11
C ALA A 350 27.17 39.70 17.35
N HIS A 351 26.00 40.27 17.57
CA HIS A 351 25.88 41.67 17.96
C HIS A 351 26.47 41.92 19.35
N GLU A 352 26.23 41.01 20.29
CA GLU A 352 26.76 41.14 21.64
C GLU A 352 28.31 40.95 21.70
N ILE A 353 28.90 40.13 20.82
CA ILE A 353 30.35 39.96 20.73
C ILE A 353 31.01 41.11 19.94
N ARG A 354 30.38 41.61 18.87
CA ARG A 354 30.97 42.70 18.05
C ARG A 354 31.16 43.96 18.85
N ASN A 355 30.28 44.29 19.79
CA ASN A 355 30.34 45.50 20.60
C ASN A 355 31.64 45.61 21.42
N PRO A 356 32.01 44.62 22.29
CA PRO A 356 33.26 44.68 23.03
C PRO A 356 34.50 44.63 22.13
N LEU A 357 34.46 43.84 21.02
CA LEU A 357 35.59 43.79 20.07
C LEU A 357 35.84 45.12 19.40
N THR A 358 34.77 45.85 19.01
CA THR A 358 34.90 47.19 18.44
C THR A 358 35.52 48.18 19.43
N THR A 359 35.14 48.07 20.69
CA THR A 359 35.69 48.90 21.78
C THR A 359 37.19 48.64 21.97
N VAL A 360 37.59 47.35 22.09
CA VAL A 360 38.99 46.95 22.27
C VAL A 360 39.84 47.39 21.06
N ARG A 361 39.32 47.17 19.83
CA ARG A 361 39.97 47.62 18.61
C ARG A 361 40.21 49.12 18.57
N GLY A 362 39.22 49.93 19.01
CA GLY A 362 39.33 51.37 19.10
C GLY A 362 40.43 51.82 20.08
N TYR A 363 40.56 51.16 21.23
CA TYR A 363 41.67 51.45 22.16
C TYR A 363 43.01 51.08 21.58
N LEU A 364 43.16 49.93 20.92
CA LEU A 364 44.40 49.53 20.25
C LEU A 364 44.83 50.51 19.13
N GLN A 365 43.86 50.99 18.35
CA GLN A 365 44.06 52.00 17.34
C GLN A 365 44.64 53.34 17.95
N MET A 366 44.05 53.76 19.08
CA MET A 366 44.58 54.93 19.81
C MET A 366 45.93 54.70 20.40
N MET A 367 46.29 53.48 20.83
CA MET A 367 47.58 53.10 21.38
C MET A 367 48.70 53.14 20.31
N VAL A 368 48.42 52.71 19.08
CA VAL A 368 49.35 52.72 17.95
C VAL A 368 49.83 54.12 17.62
N THR A 369 49.00 55.15 17.86
CA THR A 369 49.33 56.57 17.56
C THR A 369 50.19 57.24 18.64
N LYS A 370 50.40 56.61 19.81
CA LYS A 370 51.23 57.18 20.90
C LYS A 370 52.70 56.82 20.72
N ASP A 371 53.61 57.79 20.76
CA ASP A 371 55.05 57.61 20.60
C ASP A 371 55.65 56.80 21.75
N GLU A 372 55.10 56.89 22.95
CA GLU A 372 55.54 56.13 24.14
C GLU A 372 55.35 54.58 23.96
N LEU A 373 54.53 54.17 23.04
CA LEU A 373 54.21 52.74 22.75
C LEU A 373 54.88 52.25 21.46
N TYR A 374 55.83 53.00 20.91
CA TYR A 374 56.55 52.69 19.63
C TYR A 374 57.12 51.26 19.63
N ASN A 375 57.72 50.83 20.73
CA ASN A 375 58.32 49.50 20.88
C ASN A 375 57.31 48.36 20.88
N TYR A 376 56.02 48.67 21.09
CA TYR A 376 54.90 47.71 21.15
C TYR A 376 54.00 47.72 19.90
N ARG A 377 54.34 48.58 18.89
CA ARG A 377 53.54 48.70 17.65
C ARG A 377 53.31 47.37 16.94
N LYS A 378 54.36 46.51 16.93
CA LYS A 378 54.24 45.15 16.33
C LYS A 378 53.31 44.27 17.06
N GLN A 379 53.29 44.22 18.40
CA GLN A 379 52.38 43.46 19.23
C GLN A 379 50.94 43.97 19.13
N ILE A 380 50.78 45.30 19.11
CA ILE A 380 49.48 45.94 18.94
C ILE A 380 48.90 45.61 17.54
N GLY A 381 49.76 45.62 16.51
CA GLY A 381 49.39 45.20 15.15
C GLY A 381 48.88 43.76 15.11
N LEU A 382 49.57 42.80 15.73
CA LEU A 382 49.14 41.42 15.84
C LEU A 382 47.82 41.27 16.59
N MET A 383 47.58 42.02 17.67
CA MET A 383 46.31 42.04 18.38
C MET A 383 45.16 42.55 17.52
N MET A 384 45.41 43.59 16.71
CA MET A 384 44.42 44.13 15.79
C MET A 384 44.07 43.14 14.66
N GLU A 385 45.08 42.47 14.10
CA GLU A 385 44.89 41.41 13.10
C GLU A 385 44.01 40.25 13.65
N GLU A 386 44.24 39.82 14.90
CA GLU A 386 43.46 38.77 15.52
C GLU A 386 42.00 39.20 15.84
N LEU A 387 41.80 40.46 16.23
CA LEU A 387 40.48 41.06 16.37
C LEU A 387 39.72 41.13 15.03
N ASP A 388 40.40 41.54 13.96
CA ASP A 388 39.83 41.61 12.61
C ASP A 388 39.49 40.20 12.10
N ARG A 389 40.33 39.20 12.38
CA ARG A 389 40.07 37.78 12.12
C ARG A 389 38.83 37.29 12.86
N THR A 390 38.72 37.58 14.16
CA THR A 390 37.55 37.23 14.98
C THR A 390 36.27 37.86 14.44
N ASN A 391 36.34 39.15 14.01
CA ASN A 391 35.19 39.86 13.43
C ASN A 391 34.75 39.24 12.08
N THR A 392 35.68 38.71 11.31
CA THR A 392 35.43 37.98 10.07
C THR A 392 34.67 36.67 10.38
N ILE A 393 35.16 35.89 11.35
CA ILE A 393 34.50 34.64 11.77
C ILE A 393 33.06 34.88 12.23
N ILE A 394 32.84 35.93 13.05
CA ILE A 394 31.50 36.32 13.51
C ILE A 394 30.63 36.73 12.32
N SER A 395 31.18 37.44 11.33
CA SER A 395 30.44 37.86 10.14
C SER A 395 30.05 36.66 9.26
N GLU A 396 30.93 35.68 9.09
CA GLU A 396 30.65 34.39 8.42
C GLU A 396 29.57 33.60 9.18
N TYR A 397 29.61 33.58 10.52
CA TYR A 397 28.61 32.94 11.36
C TYR A 397 27.24 33.62 11.22
N LEU A 398 27.21 34.97 11.16
CA LEU A 398 25.98 35.71 10.90
C LEU A 398 25.39 35.46 9.51
N LEU A 399 26.22 35.16 8.51
CA LEU A 399 25.71 34.78 7.19
C LEU A 399 24.90 33.48 7.25
N LEU A 400 25.19 32.56 8.17
CA LEU A 400 24.37 31.38 8.43
C LEU A 400 23.02 31.72 9.11
N ALA A 401 22.93 32.87 9.78
CA ALA A 401 21.76 33.30 10.55
C ALA A 401 20.75 34.16 9.77
N LYS A 402 21.22 34.90 8.77
CA LYS A 402 20.39 35.85 8.04
C LYS A 402 19.36 35.16 7.14
N ASP A 403 18.08 35.27 7.49
CA ASP A 403 16.94 34.82 6.70
C ASP A 403 16.52 35.86 5.65
N LYS A 404 17.50 36.46 4.96
CA LYS A 404 17.23 37.41 3.86
C LYS A 404 16.83 36.59 2.61
N ARG A 405 15.69 36.88 2.01
CA ARG A 405 15.29 36.25 0.73
C ARG A 405 16.34 36.58 -0.34
N ALA A 406 16.74 35.54 -1.14
CA ALA A 406 17.66 35.74 -2.27
C ALA A 406 17.06 36.72 -3.29
N GLU A 407 17.83 37.70 -3.73
CA GLU A 407 17.44 38.61 -4.81
C GLU A 407 17.76 37.97 -6.16
N LEU A 408 16.90 37.02 -6.57
CA LEU A 408 17.11 36.27 -7.80
C LEU A 408 16.93 37.15 -9.04
N LYS A 409 17.99 37.27 -9.87
CA LYS A 409 17.99 37.99 -11.15
C LYS A 409 18.46 37.07 -12.27
N SER A 410 18.01 37.33 -13.49
CA SER A 410 18.48 36.59 -14.67
C SER A 410 19.91 36.98 -15.00
N CYS A 411 20.88 36.16 -14.62
CA CYS A 411 22.32 36.40 -14.87
C CYS A 411 23.01 35.16 -15.42
N CYS A 412 24.19 35.35 -16.00
CA CYS A 412 25.00 34.26 -16.53
C CYS A 412 26.13 33.96 -15.53
N LEU A 413 26.23 32.69 -15.12
CA LEU A 413 27.26 32.23 -14.17
C LEU A 413 28.68 32.53 -14.69
N ASN A 414 28.92 32.35 -16.00
CA ASN A 414 30.22 32.68 -16.60
C ASN A 414 30.61 34.17 -16.43
N THR A 415 29.64 35.07 -16.43
CA THR A 415 29.89 36.51 -16.20
C THR A 415 30.37 36.75 -14.77
N ILE A 416 29.75 36.09 -13.79
CA ILE A 416 30.16 36.19 -12.38
C ILE A 416 31.58 35.62 -12.19
N ILE A 417 31.87 34.43 -12.78
CA ILE A 417 33.16 33.79 -12.68
C ILE A 417 34.27 34.71 -13.29
N LYS A 418 34.04 35.22 -14.52
CA LYS A 418 35.01 36.10 -15.20
C LYS A 418 35.25 37.41 -14.43
N ALA A 419 34.24 37.97 -13.78
CA ALA A 419 34.37 39.18 -12.98
C ALA A 419 35.21 38.94 -11.70
N LEU A 420 35.14 37.75 -11.12
CA LEU A 420 35.90 37.37 -9.92
C LEU A 420 37.30 36.84 -10.24
N PHE A 421 37.53 36.39 -11.46
CA PHE A 421 38.79 35.71 -11.84
C PHE A 421 40.06 36.49 -11.50
N PRO A 422 40.19 37.82 -11.75
CA PRO A 422 41.38 38.56 -11.36
C PRO A 422 41.67 38.53 -9.85
N LEU A 423 40.62 38.60 -9.03
CA LEU A 423 40.74 38.53 -7.56
C LEU A 423 41.18 37.12 -7.13
N ILE A 424 40.53 36.09 -7.68
CA ILE A 424 40.86 34.69 -7.41
C ILE A 424 42.29 34.36 -7.81
N GLN A 425 42.76 34.86 -8.97
CA GLN A 425 44.10 34.64 -9.46
C GLN A 425 45.15 35.30 -8.57
N ALA A 426 44.87 36.51 -8.07
CA ALA A 426 45.76 37.21 -7.15
C ALA A 426 45.90 36.48 -5.80
N ASP A 427 44.77 36.01 -5.23
CA ASP A 427 44.74 35.24 -3.98
C ASP A 427 45.46 33.90 -4.11
N ALA A 428 45.23 33.17 -5.18
CA ALA A 428 45.81 31.85 -5.43
C ALA A 428 47.34 31.95 -5.70
N ALA A 429 47.77 33.02 -6.38
CA ALA A 429 49.21 33.28 -6.65
C ALA A 429 50.02 33.42 -5.37
N ALA A 430 49.45 33.98 -4.29
CA ALA A 430 50.10 34.09 -2.98
C ALA A 430 50.41 32.70 -2.37
N SER A 431 49.67 31.67 -2.77
CA SER A 431 49.86 30.26 -2.35
C SER A 431 50.51 29.40 -3.43
N SER A 432 51.12 30.00 -4.47
CA SER A 432 51.71 29.30 -5.62
C SER A 432 50.74 28.35 -6.35
N VAL A 433 49.46 28.66 -6.34
CA VAL A 433 48.42 27.88 -7.04
C VAL A 433 48.09 28.58 -8.37
N HIS A 434 48.12 27.80 -9.47
CA HIS A 434 47.69 28.26 -10.79
C HIS A 434 46.19 28.02 -10.98
N VAL A 435 45.45 29.05 -11.43
CA VAL A 435 44.00 28.96 -11.64
C VAL A 435 43.67 28.96 -13.13
N THR A 436 42.94 27.94 -13.58
CA THR A 436 42.48 27.80 -14.96
C THR A 436 40.96 27.87 -15.05
N LEU A 437 40.46 28.38 -16.20
CA LEU A 437 39.02 28.45 -16.50
C LEU A 437 38.67 27.50 -17.65
N ASP A 438 37.70 26.57 -17.38
CA ASP A 438 37.10 25.68 -18.38
C ASP A 438 35.60 26.02 -18.51
N LEU A 439 35.29 27.06 -19.27
CA LEU A 439 33.92 27.62 -19.37
C LEU A 439 33.31 27.31 -20.72
N ILE A 440 32.21 26.57 -20.72
CA ILE A 440 31.38 26.36 -21.91
C ILE A 440 30.25 27.41 -21.99
N ASN A 441 29.59 27.49 -23.14
CA ASN A 441 28.44 28.37 -23.30
C ASN A 441 27.20 27.79 -22.54
N ILE A 442 26.68 28.53 -21.57
CA ILE A 442 25.56 28.14 -20.71
C ILE A 442 24.45 29.18 -20.74
N PRO A 443 23.18 28.77 -20.59
CA PRO A 443 22.05 29.69 -20.51
C PRO A 443 22.05 30.52 -19.23
N LYS A 444 21.35 31.65 -19.26
CA LYS A 444 21.15 32.49 -18.07
C LYS A 444 20.30 31.73 -17.02
N GLN A 445 20.62 31.97 -15.76
CA GLN A 445 19.99 31.37 -14.59
C GLN A 445 19.37 32.46 -13.72
N SER A 446 18.40 32.07 -12.90
CA SER A 446 17.83 32.95 -11.85
C SER A 446 18.68 32.83 -10.59
N LEU A 447 19.62 33.77 -10.40
CA LEU A 447 20.63 33.69 -9.34
C LEU A 447 20.71 35.02 -8.58
N ASP A 448 21.10 34.95 -7.30
CA ASP A 448 21.61 36.10 -6.54
C ASP A 448 23.11 36.19 -6.73
N GLU A 449 23.57 37.22 -7.46
CA GLU A 449 24.96 37.39 -7.84
C GLU A 449 25.89 37.44 -6.62
N ASN A 450 25.49 38.09 -5.54
CA ASN A 450 26.30 38.21 -4.33
C ASN A 450 26.49 36.88 -3.62
N GLU A 451 25.42 36.08 -3.54
CA GLU A 451 25.49 34.74 -2.95
C GLU A 451 26.33 33.78 -3.79
N ILE A 452 26.19 33.84 -5.11
CA ILE A 452 27.04 33.01 -6.00
C ILE A 452 28.52 33.41 -5.91
N ARG A 453 28.82 34.72 -5.83
CA ARG A 453 30.19 35.21 -5.57
C ARG A 453 30.76 34.63 -4.27
N GLN A 454 29.97 34.68 -3.19
CA GLN A 454 30.36 34.15 -1.89
C GLN A 454 30.65 32.63 -1.96
N MET A 455 29.76 31.89 -2.60
CA MET A 455 29.89 30.44 -2.76
C MET A 455 31.16 30.09 -3.56
N LEU A 456 31.39 30.77 -4.67
CA LEU A 456 32.55 30.54 -5.50
C LEU A 456 33.86 30.83 -4.74
N LEU A 457 33.91 31.95 -4.03
CA LEU A 457 35.11 32.32 -3.22
C LEU A 457 35.36 31.27 -2.11
N ASN A 458 34.32 30.78 -1.44
CA ASN A 458 34.48 29.75 -0.42
C ASN A 458 34.99 28.43 -0.99
N LEU A 459 34.47 27.99 -2.16
CA LEU A 459 34.92 26.75 -2.80
C LEU A 459 36.37 26.89 -3.30
N VAL A 460 36.70 28.01 -3.93
CA VAL A 460 38.06 28.31 -4.40
C VAL A 460 39.05 28.34 -3.23
N ARG A 461 38.73 29.06 -2.16
CA ARG A 461 39.55 29.14 -0.97
C ARG A 461 39.82 27.76 -0.35
N ASN A 462 38.82 26.93 -0.28
CA ASN A 462 38.96 25.54 0.19
C ASN A 462 39.96 24.75 -0.68
N GLY A 463 39.90 24.89 -2.01
CA GLY A 463 40.78 24.22 -2.95
C GLY A 463 42.22 24.76 -2.86
N VAL A 464 42.43 26.09 -2.78
CA VAL A 464 43.77 26.71 -2.60
C VAL A 464 44.38 26.24 -1.28
N GLU A 465 43.64 26.27 -0.18
CA GLU A 465 44.11 25.81 1.13
C GLU A 465 44.41 24.29 1.20
N ALA A 466 43.81 23.48 0.30
CA ALA A 466 44.11 22.05 0.19
C ALA A 466 45.43 21.76 -0.54
N MET A 467 46.07 22.81 -1.15
CA MET A 467 47.27 22.71 -1.95
C MET A 467 48.41 23.58 -1.37
N PRO A 468 48.92 23.34 -0.15
CA PRO A 468 49.95 24.16 0.50
C PRO A 468 51.29 24.17 -0.24
N SER A 469 51.55 23.17 -1.07
CA SER A 469 52.76 23.06 -1.90
C SER A 469 52.58 23.63 -3.32
N GLY A 470 51.51 24.35 -3.57
CA GLY A 470 51.10 24.78 -4.91
C GLY A 470 50.37 23.71 -5.69
N GLY A 471 49.90 24.01 -6.88
CA GLY A 471 49.13 23.11 -7.74
C GLY A 471 48.24 23.84 -8.73
N GLU A 472 47.29 23.13 -9.33
CA GLU A 472 46.36 23.70 -10.29
C GLU A 472 44.90 23.60 -9.74
N LEU A 473 44.20 24.73 -9.83
CA LEU A 473 42.76 24.81 -9.50
C LEU A 473 42.01 25.15 -10.78
N THR A 474 41.04 24.29 -11.15
CA THR A 474 40.23 24.50 -12.34
C THR A 474 38.80 24.89 -11.94
N ILE A 475 38.30 26.01 -12.49
CA ILE A 475 36.90 26.43 -12.35
C ILE A 475 36.22 26.18 -13.69
N GLY A 476 35.24 25.29 -13.69
CA GLY A 476 34.52 24.87 -14.90
C GLY A 476 33.03 25.16 -14.88
N THR A 477 32.45 25.28 -16.07
CA THR A 477 30.97 25.26 -16.23
C THR A 477 30.57 24.24 -17.27
N GLY A 478 29.43 23.56 -17.03
CA GLY A 478 28.92 22.47 -17.85
C GLY A 478 27.40 22.45 -17.98
N LEU A 479 26.92 21.61 -18.89
CA LEU A 479 25.49 21.29 -19.05
C LEU A 479 25.34 19.77 -18.94
N LYS A 480 24.46 19.29 -18.05
CA LYS A 480 24.11 17.87 -17.90
C LYS A 480 22.63 17.72 -17.58
N GLU A 481 21.91 16.93 -18.36
CA GLU A 481 20.52 16.55 -18.09
C GLU A 481 19.58 17.71 -17.73
N SER A 482 19.63 18.83 -18.50
CA SER A 482 18.87 20.05 -18.23
C SER A 482 19.25 20.78 -16.93
N LYS A 483 20.47 20.60 -16.44
CA LYS A 483 21.06 21.36 -15.32
C LYS A 483 22.32 22.08 -15.77
N VAL A 484 22.53 23.27 -15.22
CA VAL A 484 23.81 23.99 -15.35
C VAL A 484 24.71 23.56 -14.19
N LEU A 485 25.95 23.19 -14.51
CA LEU A 485 26.96 22.76 -13.54
C LEU A 485 27.99 23.85 -13.37
N LEU A 486 28.35 24.15 -12.11
CA LEU A 486 29.57 24.82 -11.72
C LEU A 486 30.48 23.77 -11.11
N SER A 487 31.73 23.68 -11.53
CA SER A 487 32.75 22.82 -10.94
C SER A 487 33.93 23.60 -10.43
N VAL A 488 34.44 23.22 -9.25
CA VAL A 488 35.72 23.70 -8.71
C VAL A 488 36.54 22.47 -8.38
N LYS A 489 37.64 22.27 -9.10
CA LYS A 489 38.54 21.11 -8.99
C LYS A 489 39.90 21.56 -8.50
N ASP A 490 40.38 20.94 -7.42
CA ASP A 490 41.73 21.09 -6.90
C ASP A 490 42.56 19.81 -7.10
N GLN A 491 43.86 19.90 -6.92
CA GLN A 491 44.80 18.78 -6.91
C GLN A 491 45.36 18.55 -5.50
N GLY A 492 44.56 18.80 -4.47
CA GLY A 492 44.94 18.66 -3.07
C GLY A 492 44.93 17.23 -2.55
N THR A 493 45.03 17.09 -1.22
CA THR A 493 45.13 15.79 -0.52
C THR A 493 43.80 15.04 -0.40
N GLY A 494 42.71 15.56 -0.97
CA GLY A 494 41.39 14.99 -0.84
C GLY A 494 40.74 15.20 0.54
N LEU A 495 39.58 14.57 0.73
CA LEU A 495 38.80 14.64 1.97
C LEU A 495 38.69 13.23 2.61
N PRO A 496 38.94 13.09 3.92
CA PRO A 496 38.75 11.84 4.63
C PRO A 496 37.27 11.40 4.67
N ASP A 497 37.00 10.08 4.73
CA ASP A 497 35.63 9.50 4.71
C ASP A 497 34.72 10.05 5.82
N HIS A 498 35.24 10.23 7.04
CA HIS A 498 34.46 10.75 8.17
C HIS A 498 34.02 12.22 7.96
N ILE A 499 34.72 12.97 7.11
CA ILE A 499 34.34 14.34 6.70
C ILE A 499 33.30 14.28 5.59
N LEU A 500 33.41 13.32 4.65
CA LEU A 500 32.47 13.14 3.55
C LEU A 500 31.06 12.89 4.05
N GLU A 501 30.90 12.03 5.06
CA GLU A 501 29.61 11.73 5.67
C GLU A 501 28.94 12.93 6.35
N ASN A 502 29.74 13.90 6.77
CA ASN A 502 29.32 15.07 7.54
C ASN A 502 29.52 16.42 6.83
N LEU A 503 29.74 16.42 5.51
CA LEU A 503 29.94 17.62 4.72
C LEU A 503 28.83 18.66 4.94
N GLY A 504 29.24 19.92 5.17
CA GLY A 504 28.34 21.04 5.43
C GLY A 504 27.75 21.07 6.85
N THR A 505 28.31 20.29 7.79
CA THR A 505 28.06 20.49 9.23
C THR A 505 28.88 21.72 9.69
N PRO A 506 28.25 22.69 10.38
CA PRO A 506 28.98 23.86 10.92
C PRO A 506 30.11 23.45 11.87
N PHE A 507 31.23 24.16 11.81
CA PHE A 507 32.44 23.97 12.63
C PHE A 507 33.20 22.67 12.37
N LEU A 508 32.83 21.87 11.39
CA LEU A 508 33.60 20.70 10.98
C LEU A 508 34.74 21.14 10.07
N THR A 509 35.96 20.94 10.52
CA THR A 509 37.17 21.29 9.77
C THR A 509 38.31 20.34 10.12
N THR A 510 39.19 20.07 9.14
CA THR A 510 40.47 19.36 9.32
C THR A 510 41.65 20.33 9.47
N LYS A 511 41.41 21.65 9.38
CA LYS A 511 42.42 22.67 9.34
C LYS A 511 42.54 23.37 10.70
N GLU A 512 43.75 23.56 11.21
CA GLU A 512 43.99 24.23 12.52
C GLU A 512 43.48 25.69 12.54
N ALA A 513 43.54 26.41 11.42
CA ALA A 513 43.06 27.79 11.31
C ALA A 513 41.70 27.93 10.62
N GLY A 514 41.05 26.82 10.27
CA GLY A 514 39.80 26.84 9.54
C GLY A 514 38.59 27.10 10.45
N THR A 515 37.64 27.93 9.99
CA THR A 515 36.38 28.23 10.73
C THR A 515 35.38 27.10 10.67
N GLY A 516 35.46 26.19 9.68
CA GLY A 516 34.48 25.17 9.40
C GLY A 516 33.09 25.69 8.95
N LEU A 517 33.02 26.98 8.53
CA LEU A 517 31.77 27.64 8.14
C LEU A 517 31.60 27.78 6.61
N GLY A 518 32.68 27.72 5.85
CA GLY A 518 32.66 27.94 4.40
C GLY A 518 31.76 27.00 3.64
N LEU A 519 31.86 25.67 3.86
CA LEU A 519 31.01 24.66 3.22
C LEU A 519 29.55 24.75 3.65
N PRO A 520 29.18 24.87 4.94
CA PRO A 520 27.80 25.14 5.38
C PRO A 520 27.16 26.33 4.66
N ILE A 521 27.90 27.42 4.45
CA ILE A 521 27.44 28.59 3.68
C ILE A 521 27.15 28.19 2.23
N CYS A 522 28.06 27.42 1.58
CA CYS A 522 27.86 26.94 0.21
C CYS A 522 26.59 26.09 0.09
N TYR A 523 26.37 25.14 1.00
CA TYR A 523 25.13 24.32 1.02
C TYR A 523 23.87 25.16 1.22
N ARG A 524 23.89 26.16 2.07
CA ARG A 524 22.77 27.07 2.27
C ARG A 524 22.48 27.89 1.01
N ILE A 525 23.49 28.45 0.37
CA ILE A 525 23.35 29.20 -0.88
C ILE A 525 22.77 28.27 -1.96
N ALA A 526 23.29 27.05 -2.10
CA ALA A 526 22.77 26.08 -3.05
C ALA A 526 21.27 25.80 -2.82
N ASN A 527 20.86 25.52 -1.58
CA ASN A 527 19.45 25.30 -1.23
C ASN A 527 18.53 26.48 -1.59
N ARG A 528 18.99 27.73 -1.37
CA ARG A 528 18.24 28.95 -1.72
C ARG A 528 18.08 29.14 -3.23
N HIS A 529 18.96 28.54 -4.01
CA HIS A 529 18.93 28.55 -5.47
C HIS A 529 18.37 27.28 -6.09
N ASN A 530 17.74 26.39 -5.28
CA ASN A 530 17.25 25.06 -5.70
C ASN A 530 18.36 24.25 -6.41
N ALA A 531 19.61 24.40 -5.96
CA ALA A 531 20.76 23.69 -6.47
C ALA A 531 21.21 22.59 -5.50
N THR A 532 21.94 21.59 -6.05
CA THR A 532 22.56 20.51 -5.25
C THR A 532 24.07 20.62 -5.33
N ILE A 533 24.76 20.21 -4.26
CA ILE A 533 26.22 20.11 -4.21
C ILE A 533 26.61 18.64 -4.12
N ASP A 534 27.38 18.19 -5.10
CA ASP A 534 27.97 16.84 -5.15
C ASP A 534 29.49 16.98 -5.06
N VAL A 535 30.15 15.97 -4.47
CA VAL A 535 31.60 16.00 -4.24
C VAL A 535 32.22 14.70 -4.71
N ILE A 536 33.29 14.79 -5.49
CA ILE A 536 34.15 13.66 -5.85
C ILE A 536 35.53 13.96 -5.28
N THR A 537 36.07 13.05 -4.47
CA THR A 537 37.38 13.23 -3.81
C THR A 537 38.17 11.93 -3.86
N GLY A 538 39.46 12.05 -3.78
CA GLY A 538 40.43 10.96 -3.74
C GLY A 538 41.86 11.49 -3.55
N ASP A 539 42.85 10.63 -3.64
CA ASP A 539 44.27 10.97 -3.42
C ASP A 539 44.83 12.00 -4.42
N GLN A 540 44.10 12.30 -5.49
CA GLN A 540 44.51 13.26 -6.53
C GLN A 540 43.72 14.59 -6.46
N GLY A 541 43.03 14.86 -5.35
CA GLY A 541 42.30 16.11 -5.14
C GLY A 541 40.79 15.95 -4.96
N THR A 542 40.11 17.08 -4.92
CA THR A 542 38.65 17.17 -4.73
C THR A 542 38.02 17.98 -5.85
N THR A 543 36.83 17.56 -6.27
CA THR A 543 35.97 18.32 -7.19
C THR A 543 34.61 18.53 -6.56
N PHE A 544 34.23 19.78 -6.37
CA PHE A 544 32.88 20.18 -5.98
C PHE A 544 32.07 20.50 -7.24
N PHE A 545 30.87 19.91 -7.34
CA PHE A 545 29.91 20.18 -8.39
C PHE A 545 28.69 20.85 -7.81
N VAL A 546 28.30 22.01 -8.32
CA VAL A 546 27.04 22.67 -7.97
C VAL A 546 26.12 22.65 -9.17
N SER A 547 24.97 21.95 -9.02
CA SER A 547 24.00 21.71 -10.10
C SER A 547 22.79 22.62 -9.94
N PHE A 548 22.59 23.56 -10.85
CA PHE A 548 21.44 24.47 -10.91
C PHE A 548 20.38 23.94 -11.87
N SER A 549 19.13 23.85 -11.44
CA SER A 549 18.02 23.47 -12.31
C SER A 549 17.69 24.57 -13.31
N LEU A 550 17.52 24.23 -14.59
CA LEU A 550 17.00 25.16 -15.59
C LEU A 550 15.54 25.51 -15.25
N PRO A 551 15.15 26.79 -15.37
CA PRO A 551 13.74 27.13 -15.25
C PRO A 551 12.95 26.35 -16.29
N ARG A 552 11.88 25.66 -15.89
CA ARG A 552 10.95 25.05 -16.86
C ARG A 552 10.41 26.19 -17.72
N LEU A 553 10.69 26.14 -19.01
CA LEU A 553 9.98 26.96 -20.00
C LEU A 553 8.49 26.58 -19.87
N THR A 554 7.73 27.39 -19.16
CA THR A 554 6.28 27.36 -19.26
C THR A 554 5.95 27.81 -20.68
N SER A 555 5.64 26.83 -21.53
CA SER A 555 5.07 27.04 -22.86
C SER A 555 3.68 27.66 -22.75
#